data_337dc8313fe49c9013cc068971a2619c
#
_entry.id   337dc8313fe49c9013cc068971a2619c
#
_cell.length_a   1.000
_cell.length_b   1.000
_cell.length_c   1.000
_cell.angle_alpha   90.00
_cell.angle_beta   90.00
_cell.angle_gamma   90.00
#
_symmetry.space_group_name_H-M   'P 1'
#
loop_
_entity.id
_entity.type
_entity.pdbx_description
1 polymer ?
#
loop_
_entity_poly.entity_id
_entity_poly.type
_entity_poly.pdbx_seq_one_letter_code
_entity_poly.pdbx_strand_id
1 'polypeptide(L)'
;MTAARTATLSTPDGPFTVVVGAPAAEAPAAVLASGWTDDPGALLPLVHPGLRPVGLTHGVDAGVDAGVDAGVADRLDDGLRAAVDAVTAYYDGDLAAVGVVPVRQRSGEFRQHAWEVLRAVTPGERVTYTQYAARAGRPAAVRAAAGACAMNAAALFVPCHRILRTDGSLGGFRYGLGVKERLLAREAAAA
;
A
#
# COMPACT_ATOMS: atom_id res chain seq x y z
N MET A 1 -7.64 12.04 18.14
CA MET A 1 -8.42 11.57 16.96
C MET A 1 -7.47 11.63 15.76
N THR A 2 -7.36 10.57 14.97
CA THR A 2 -6.38 10.52 13.88
C THR A 2 -7.02 11.06 12.61
N ALA A 3 -6.53 12.20 12.10
CA ALA A 3 -6.96 12.77 10.82
C ALA A 3 -6.35 11.96 9.66
N ALA A 4 -7.04 11.90 8.53
CA ALA A 4 -6.54 11.30 7.30
C ALA A 4 -7.06 12.03 6.08
N ARG A 5 -6.23 12.05 5.02
CA ARG A 5 -6.57 12.53 3.68
C ARG A 5 -6.71 11.34 2.74
N THR A 6 -7.55 11.50 1.73
CA THR A 6 -7.74 10.48 0.69
C THR A 6 -7.84 11.11 -0.68
N ALA A 7 -7.34 10.42 -1.68
CA ALA A 7 -7.52 10.76 -3.08
C ALA A 7 -7.77 9.50 -3.90
N THR A 8 -8.55 9.63 -4.96
CA THR A 8 -8.80 8.58 -5.94
C THR A 8 -8.29 9.03 -7.30
N LEU A 9 -7.43 8.23 -7.90
CA LEU A 9 -6.84 8.46 -9.21
C LEU A 9 -7.48 7.52 -10.23
N SER A 10 -7.68 8.01 -11.46
CA SER A 10 -7.92 7.13 -12.60
C SER A 10 -6.61 6.50 -13.04
N THR A 11 -6.54 5.16 -13.07
CA THR A 11 -5.38 4.43 -13.57
C THR A 11 -5.77 3.47 -14.68
N PRO A 12 -4.81 2.99 -15.50
CA PRO A 12 -5.09 1.96 -16.52
C PRO A 12 -5.69 0.65 -15.95
N ASP A 13 -5.54 0.43 -14.64
CA ASP A 13 -6.04 -0.75 -13.94
C ASP A 13 -7.37 -0.51 -13.21
N GLY A 14 -7.95 0.70 -13.35
CA GLY A 14 -9.18 1.15 -12.70
C GLY A 14 -8.95 2.27 -11.68
N PRO A 15 -9.98 2.72 -10.99
CA PRO A 15 -9.85 3.75 -9.95
C PRO A 15 -8.96 3.22 -8.83
N PHE A 16 -7.99 4.02 -8.40
CA PHE A 16 -7.05 3.68 -7.34
C PHE A 16 -7.12 4.71 -6.22
N THR A 17 -7.48 4.27 -5.03
CA THR A 17 -7.60 5.13 -3.86
C THR A 17 -6.41 4.97 -2.93
N VAL A 18 -5.95 6.12 -2.40
CA VAL A 18 -4.92 6.20 -1.35
C VAL A 18 -5.52 6.87 -0.13
N VAL A 19 -5.23 6.33 1.05
CA VAL A 19 -5.56 6.90 2.36
C VAL A 19 -4.26 7.17 3.10
N VAL A 20 -4.01 8.44 3.42
CA VAL A 20 -2.82 8.91 4.16
C VAL A 20 -3.23 9.36 5.54
N GLY A 21 -2.60 8.83 6.55
CA GLY A 21 -2.82 9.22 7.95
C GLY A 21 -1.82 10.24 8.46
N ALA A 22 -2.26 11.01 9.44
CA ALA A 22 -1.47 12.06 10.08
C ALA A 22 -0.10 11.57 10.55
N PRO A 23 0.91 12.44 10.56
CA PRO A 23 2.18 12.15 11.20
C PRO A 23 1.96 11.76 12.68
N ALA A 24 2.80 10.90 13.20
CA ALA A 24 2.77 10.49 14.60
C ALA A 24 4.12 10.81 15.23
N ALA A 25 4.09 11.63 16.28
CA ALA A 25 5.32 12.09 16.95
C ALA A 25 6.38 12.58 15.94
N GLU A 26 7.45 11.85 15.76
CA GLU A 26 8.56 12.19 14.84
C GLU A 26 8.42 11.53 13.46
N ALA A 27 7.38 10.72 13.23
CA ALA A 27 7.17 10.02 11.97
C ALA A 27 6.38 10.87 10.95
N PRO A 28 6.70 10.84 9.65
CA PRO A 28 5.98 11.57 8.62
C PRO A 28 4.53 11.06 8.46
N ALA A 29 3.72 11.84 7.72
CA ALA A 29 2.48 11.32 7.17
C ALA A 29 2.76 10.08 6.32
N ALA A 30 1.89 9.09 6.37
CA ALA A 30 2.16 7.80 5.76
C ALA A 30 0.89 7.16 5.18
N VAL A 31 1.05 6.39 4.12
CA VAL A 31 -0.03 5.58 3.55
C VAL A 31 -0.48 4.54 4.58
N LEU A 32 -1.75 4.59 4.95
CA LEU A 32 -2.41 3.61 5.82
C LEU A 32 -3.08 2.50 5.02
N ALA A 33 -3.67 2.87 3.88
CA ALA A 33 -4.33 1.94 2.97
C ALA A 33 -4.33 2.47 1.55
N SER A 34 -4.35 1.56 0.58
CA SER A 34 -4.49 1.88 -0.83
C SER A 34 -4.96 0.65 -1.62
N GLY A 35 -5.58 0.89 -2.77
CA GLY A 35 -6.00 -0.19 -3.63
C GLY A 35 -6.96 0.25 -4.74
N TRP A 36 -7.26 -0.68 -5.64
CA TRP A 36 -8.12 -0.43 -6.80
C TRP A 36 -9.59 -0.45 -6.38
N THR A 37 -10.08 0.71 -5.99
CA THR A 37 -11.46 1.01 -5.62
C THR A 37 -11.69 2.51 -5.73
N ASP A 38 -12.92 2.95 -5.96
CA ASP A 38 -13.39 4.33 -5.87
C ASP A 38 -14.04 4.64 -4.51
N ASP A 39 -14.17 3.63 -3.65
CA ASP A 39 -14.68 3.78 -2.28
C ASP A 39 -13.54 3.74 -1.24
N PRO A 40 -13.13 4.90 -0.71
CA PRO A 40 -12.13 4.94 0.37
C PRO A 40 -12.58 4.19 1.63
N GLY A 41 -13.90 4.12 1.88
CA GLY A 41 -14.48 3.42 3.03
C GLY A 41 -14.22 1.92 2.98
N ALA A 42 -14.16 1.33 1.80
CA ALA A 42 -13.86 -0.10 1.61
C ALA A 42 -12.42 -0.48 2.06
N LEU A 43 -11.51 0.49 2.15
CA LEU A 43 -10.13 0.25 2.59
C LEU A 43 -9.98 0.28 4.12
N LEU A 44 -10.86 0.99 4.84
CA LEU A 44 -10.75 1.18 6.29
C LEU A 44 -10.76 -0.12 7.11
N PRO A 45 -11.53 -1.16 6.76
CA PRO A 45 -11.48 -2.44 7.46
C PRO A 45 -10.10 -3.12 7.44
N LEU A 46 -9.25 -2.80 6.44
CA LEU A 46 -7.90 -3.34 6.31
C LEU A 46 -6.90 -2.65 7.25
N VAL A 47 -7.21 -1.41 7.65
CA VAL A 47 -6.37 -0.64 8.57
C VAL A 47 -6.54 -1.17 9.99
N HIS A 48 -5.43 -1.43 10.67
CA HIS A 48 -5.45 -1.85 12.06
C HIS A 48 -6.28 -0.86 12.93
N PRO A 49 -7.15 -1.32 13.83
CA PRO A 49 -8.03 -0.43 14.61
C PRO A 49 -7.30 0.73 15.29
N GLY A 50 -6.10 0.50 15.82
CA GLY A 50 -5.28 1.55 16.47
C GLY A 50 -4.64 2.58 15.51
N LEU A 51 -4.79 2.40 14.18
CA LEU A 51 -4.33 3.35 13.15
C LEU A 51 -5.50 3.89 12.33
N ARG A 52 -6.71 3.33 12.51
CA ARG A 52 -7.88 3.68 11.71
C ARG A 52 -8.28 5.13 11.97
N PRO A 53 -8.40 5.96 10.94
CA PRO A 53 -8.87 7.33 11.10
C PRO A 53 -10.35 7.36 11.51
N VAL A 54 -10.74 8.42 12.22
CA VAL A 54 -12.13 8.64 12.64
C VAL A 54 -12.94 9.24 11.48
N GLY A 55 -12.28 9.94 10.55
CA GLY A 55 -12.89 10.54 9.36
C GLY A 55 -11.89 10.60 8.23
N LEU A 56 -12.40 10.71 7.02
CA LEU A 56 -11.63 10.90 5.78
C LEU A 56 -12.01 12.24 5.17
N THR A 57 -11.00 13.06 4.85
CA THR A 57 -11.18 14.28 4.06
C THR A 57 -10.63 14.05 2.67
N HIS A 58 -11.44 14.29 1.64
CA HIS A 58 -11.07 14.04 0.26
C HIS A 58 -10.31 15.21 -0.34
N GLY A 59 -9.24 14.90 -1.08
CA GLY A 59 -8.43 15.86 -1.83
C GLY A 59 -7.24 16.43 -1.04
N VAL A 60 -6.33 17.04 -1.78
CA VAL A 60 -5.27 17.91 -1.27
C VAL A 60 -5.85 19.31 -1.09
N ASP A 61 -5.31 20.10 -0.17
CA ASP A 61 -5.76 21.48 0.12
C ASP A 61 -7.23 21.57 0.61
N ALA A 62 -7.76 20.49 1.21
CA ALA A 62 -9.14 20.43 1.70
C ALA A 62 -9.42 21.34 2.93
N GLY A 63 -8.48 22.24 3.26
CA GLY A 63 -8.56 23.12 4.42
C GLY A 63 -8.24 22.41 5.74
N VAL A 64 -8.31 23.16 6.82
CA VAL A 64 -8.07 22.64 8.18
C VAL A 64 -9.37 22.04 8.69
N ASP A 65 -9.40 20.74 8.92
CA ASP A 65 -10.53 20.10 9.58
C ASP A 65 -10.70 20.65 11.01
N ALA A 66 -11.92 20.83 11.47
CA ALA A 66 -12.18 21.33 12.80
C ALA A 66 -11.46 20.46 13.87
N GLY A 67 -10.53 21.09 14.60
CA GLY A 67 -9.73 20.44 15.64
C GLY A 67 -8.44 19.77 15.18
N VAL A 68 -8.02 19.93 13.92
CA VAL A 68 -6.69 19.54 13.43
C VAL A 68 -5.76 20.76 13.42
N ASP A 69 -4.55 20.60 13.96
CA ASP A 69 -3.51 21.62 13.89
C ASP A 69 -3.10 21.90 12.43
N ALA A 70 -2.92 23.19 12.07
CA ALA A 70 -2.62 23.58 10.70
C ALA A 70 -1.32 22.93 10.16
N GLY A 71 -0.29 22.83 10.98
CA GLY A 71 0.96 22.17 10.57
C GLY A 71 0.81 20.65 10.40
N VAL A 72 -0.18 20.03 11.06
CA VAL A 72 -0.54 18.61 10.81
C VAL A 72 -1.31 18.49 9.50
N ALA A 73 -2.21 19.43 9.20
CA ALA A 73 -2.96 19.47 7.94
C ALA A 73 -2.01 19.61 6.75
N ASP A 74 -1.06 20.55 6.79
CA ASP A 74 -0.06 20.75 5.73
C ASP A 74 0.76 19.48 5.47
N ARG A 75 1.26 18.84 6.55
CA ARG A 75 2.02 17.58 6.41
C ARG A 75 1.18 16.41 5.90
N LEU A 76 -0.13 16.39 6.15
CA LEU A 76 -1.05 15.42 5.58
C LEU A 76 -1.22 15.63 4.08
N ASP A 77 -1.39 16.88 3.66
CA ASP A 77 -1.56 17.24 2.25
C ASP A 77 -0.28 16.95 1.46
N ASP A 78 0.90 17.28 2.00
CA ASP A 78 2.19 16.90 1.41
C ASP A 78 2.36 15.39 1.30
N GLY A 79 1.99 14.64 2.32
CA GLY A 79 2.04 13.18 2.31
C GLY A 79 1.09 12.57 1.27
N LEU A 80 -0.10 13.16 1.10
CA LEU A 80 -1.04 12.71 0.07
C LEU A 80 -0.53 13.05 -1.34
N ARG A 81 0.00 14.26 -1.57
CA ARG A 81 0.62 14.63 -2.86
C ARG A 81 1.74 13.67 -3.21
N ALA A 82 2.69 13.42 -2.30
CA ALA A 82 3.78 12.49 -2.53
C ALA A 82 3.29 11.08 -2.89
N ALA A 83 2.22 10.60 -2.25
CA ALA A 83 1.64 9.29 -2.57
C ALA A 83 0.94 9.28 -3.94
N VAL A 84 0.21 10.34 -4.30
CA VAL A 84 -0.45 10.51 -5.60
C VAL A 84 0.59 10.60 -6.72
N ASP A 85 1.61 11.44 -6.55
CA ASP A 85 2.70 11.62 -7.51
C ASP A 85 3.46 10.31 -7.74
N ALA A 86 3.72 9.54 -6.68
CA ALA A 86 4.40 8.25 -6.79
C ALA A 86 3.55 7.22 -7.54
N VAL A 87 2.22 7.19 -7.36
CA VAL A 87 1.33 6.32 -8.14
C VAL A 87 1.31 6.74 -9.60
N THR A 88 1.23 8.03 -9.89
CA THR A 88 1.29 8.57 -11.25
C THR A 88 2.61 8.18 -11.91
N ALA A 89 3.74 8.44 -11.26
CA ALA A 89 5.07 8.08 -11.74
C ALA A 89 5.22 6.57 -12.02
N TYR A 90 4.66 5.71 -11.15
CA TYR A 90 4.65 4.27 -11.37
C TYR A 90 3.96 3.91 -12.69
N TYR A 91 2.81 4.50 -12.98
CA TYR A 91 2.08 4.25 -14.21
C TYR A 91 2.75 4.90 -15.45
N ASP A 92 3.56 5.94 -15.25
CA ASP A 92 4.35 6.61 -16.27
C ASP A 92 5.72 5.93 -16.51
N GLY A 93 6.04 4.87 -15.75
CA GLY A 93 7.21 4.02 -15.98
C GLY A 93 8.29 4.07 -14.89
N ASP A 94 8.23 4.99 -13.92
CA ASP A 94 9.09 4.94 -12.74
C ASP A 94 8.51 3.96 -11.71
N LEU A 95 8.72 2.68 -11.97
CA LEU A 95 8.20 1.58 -11.16
C LEU A 95 8.71 1.58 -9.71
N ALA A 96 9.80 2.29 -9.42
CA ALA A 96 10.39 2.39 -8.09
C ALA A 96 9.76 3.49 -7.22
N ALA A 97 9.07 4.46 -7.82
CA ALA A 97 8.54 5.64 -7.15
C ALA A 97 7.68 5.32 -5.91
N VAL A 98 6.85 4.28 -5.98
CA VAL A 98 5.99 3.89 -4.85
C VAL A 98 6.78 3.30 -3.67
N GLY A 99 8.01 2.84 -3.90
CA GLY A 99 8.85 2.19 -2.88
C GLY A 99 9.37 3.16 -1.82
N VAL A 100 9.52 4.45 -2.13
CA VAL A 100 10.07 5.46 -1.22
C VAL A 100 9.02 6.12 -0.33
N VAL A 101 7.74 6.01 -0.69
CA VAL A 101 6.64 6.61 0.07
C VAL A 101 6.50 5.94 1.43
N PRO A 102 6.39 6.69 2.53
CA PRO A 102 6.16 6.13 3.86
C PRO A 102 4.85 5.34 3.93
N VAL A 103 4.91 4.14 4.50
CA VAL A 103 3.74 3.28 4.75
C VAL A 103 3.67 2.96 6.23
N ARG A 104 2.48 3.01 6.81
CA ARG A 104 2.26 2.64 8.20
C ARG A 104 1.17 1.59 8.31
N GLN A 105 1.58 0.36 8.57
CA GLN A 105 0.70 -0.76 8.91
C GLN A 105 1.06 -1.28 10.29
N ARG A 106 0.12 -1.90 10.99
CA ARG A 106 0.32 -2.50 12.31
C ARG A 106 -0.27 -3.89 12.36
N SER A 107 0.50 -4.83 12.90
CA SER A 107 0.07 -6.22 13.13
C SER A 107 1.00 -6.89 14.14
N GLY A 108 0.89 -8.21 14.33
CA GLY A 108 1.90 -8.98 15.04
C GLY A 108 3.25 -8.97 14.32
N GLU A 109 4.32 -9.16 15.09
CA GLU A 109 5.72 -9.01 14.69
C GLU A 109 6.08 -9.68 13.35
N PHE A 110 5.72 -10.96 13.17
CA PHE A 110 6.01 -11.68 11.92
C PHE A 110 5.39 -10.99 10.69
N ARG A 111 4.14 -10.53 10.79
CA ARG A 111 3.46 -9.90 9.65
C ARG A 111 4.03 -8.53 9.35
N GLN A 112 4.41 -7.75 10.36
CA GLN A 112 5.10 -6.47 10.15
C GLN A 112 6.42 -6.68 9.41
N HIS A 113 7.26 -7.61 9.89
CA HIS A 113 8.50 -7.96 9.21
C HIS A 113 8.27 -8.51 7.79
N ALA A 114 7.25 -9.35 7.60
CA ALA A 114 6.90 -9.85 6.27
C ALA A 114 6.53 -8.71 5.30
N TRP A 115 5.84 -7.66 5.73
CA TRP A 115 5.57 -6.48 4.90
C TRP A 115 6.84 -5.68 4.56
N GLU A 116 7.80 -5.58 5.47
CA GLU A 116 9.12 -4.99 5.19
C GLU A 116 9.86 -5.78 4.11
N VAL A 117 9.85 -7.11 4.22
CA VAL A 117 10.41 -8.00 3.19
C VAL A 117 9.71 -7.84 1.84
N LEU A 118 8.36 -7.65 1.82
CA LEU A 118 7.63 -7.35 0.59
C LEU A 118 8.12 -6.05 -0.07
N ARG A 119 8.34 -5.02 0.72
CA ARG A 119 8.81 -3.71 0.19
C ARG A 119 10.22 -3.80 -0.42
N ALA A 120 11.00 -4.79 -0.01
CA ALA A 120 12.33 -5.04 -0.58
C ALA A 120 12.30 -5.84 -1.89
N VAL A 121 11.14 -6.41 -2.28
CA VAL A 121 10.99 -7.08 -3.59
C VAL A 121 10.90 -6.00 -4.67
N THR A 122 11.88 -6.00 -5.58
CA THR A 122 11.99 -4.96 -6.62
C THR A 122 10.99 -5.15 -7.76
N PRO A 123 10.68 -4.09 -8.53
CA PRO A 123 9.90 -4.22 -9.76
C PRO A 123 10.51 -5.26 -10.71
N GLY A 124 9.66 -6.05 -11.36
CA GLY A 124 10.08 -7.16 -12.24
C GLY A 124 10.47 -8.45 -11.52
N GLU A 125 10.82 -8.37 -10.24
CA GLU A 125 11.13 -9.55 -9.44
C GLU A 125 9.86 -10.33 -9.09
N ARG A 126 9.88 -11.65 -9.30
CA ARG A 126 8.80 -12.57 -8.96
C ARG A 126 9.26 -13.53 -7.87
N VAL A 127 8.54 -13.57 -6.77
CA VAL A 127 8.89 -14.36 -5.57
C VAL A 127 7.76 -15.33 -5.27
N THR A 128 8.08 -16.59 -5.01
CA THR A 128 7.05 -17.56 -4.60
C THR A 128 6.71 -17.39 -3.12
N TYR A 129 5.49 -17.82 -2.70
CA TYR A 129 5.12 -17.81 -1.27
C TYR A 129 6.13 -18.55 -0.39
N THR A 130 6.76 -19.61 -0.91
CA THR A 130 7.80 -20.38 -0.20
C THR A 130 9.08 -19.54 -0.02
N GLN A 131 9.55 -18.90 -1.09
CA GLN A 131 10.70 -17.99 -1.03
C GLN A 131 10.42 -16.78 -0.14
N TYR A 132 9.21 -16.23 -0.22
CA TYR A 132 8.78 -15.12 0.63
C TYR A 132 8.80 -15.50 2.12
N ALA A 133 8.28 -16.67 2.48
CA ALA A 133 8.33 -17.18 3.86
C ALA A 133 9.77 -17.36 4.35
N ALA A 134 10.67 -17.85 3.49
CA ALA A 134 12.08 -17.99 3.79
C ALA A 134 12.77 -16.63 4.00
N ARG A 135 12.52 -15.64 3.10
CA ARG A 135 13.03 -14.26 3.24
C ARG A 135 12.52 -13.58 4.52
N ALA A 136 11.29 -13.87 4.94
CA ALA A 136 10.72 -13.41 6.21
C ALA A 136 11.22 -14.19 7.43
N GLY A 137 12.29 -14.99 7.29
CA GLY A 137 12.95 -15.71 8.39
C GLY A 137 12.20 -16.93 8.91
N ARG A 138 11.10 -17.34 8.29
CA ARG A 138 10.30 -18.51 8.70
C ARG A 138 9.90 -19.40 7.51
N PRO A 139 10.84 -20.21 6.95
CA PRO A 139 10.60 -21.02 5.76
C PRO A 139 9.37 -21.93 5.84
N ALA A 140 9.06 -22.47 7.02
CA ALA A 140 7.90 -23.33 7.25
C ALA A 140 6.57 -22.57 7.35
N ALA A 141 6.60 -21.23 7.46
CA ALA A 141 5.42 -20.39 7.71
C ALA A 141 4.73 -19.88 6.43
N VAL A 142 4.70 -20.66 5.36
CA VAL A 142 4.16 -20.27 4.04
C VAL A 142 2.72 -19.76 4.13
N ARG A 143 1.86 -20.38 4.96
CA ARG A 143 0.47 -19.92 5.18
C ARG A 143 0.43 -18.55 5.87
N ALA A 144 1.32 -18.31 6.84
CA ALA A 144 1.38 -17.02 7.53
C ALA A 144 1.90 -15.91 6.60
N ALA A 145 2.87 -16.22 5.73
CA ALA A 145 3.34 -15.33 4.68
C ALA A 145 2.24 -15.00 3.66
N ALA A 146 1.46 -16.00 3.22
CA ALA A 146 0.27 -15.75 2.39
C ALA A 146 -0.78 -14.90 3.12
N GLY A 147 -0.96 -15.11 4.42
CA GLY A 147 -1.80 -14.26 5.27
C GLY A 147 -1.30 -12.81 5.36
N ALA A 148 0.02 -12.57 5.32
CA ALA A 148 0.56 -11.22 5.26
C ALA A 148 0.17 -10.51 3.94
N CYS A 149 0.22 -11.20 2.80
CA CYS A 149 -0.28 -10.66 1.54
C CYS A 149 -1.78 -10.36 1.59
N ALA A 150 -2.59 -11.27 2.14
CA ALA A 150 -4.04 -11.11 2.24
C ALA A 150 -4.45 -9.94 3.16
N MET A 151 -3.66 -9.64 4.18
CA MET A 151 -3.90 -8.57 5.16
C MET A 151 -3.14 -7.28 4.83
N ASN A 152 -2.52 -7.20 3.66
CA ASN A 152 -1.87 -5.97 3.21
C ASN A 152 -2.93 -4.90 2.90
N ALA A 153 -2.89 -3.80 3.66
CA ALA A 153 -3.78 -2.67 3.46
C ALA A 153 -3.28 -1.70 2.39
N ALA A 154 -1.97 -1.62 2.16
CA ALA A 154 -1.33 -0.63 1.30
C ALA A 154 -0.86 -1.27 -0.03
N ALA A 155 -1.80 -1.75 -0.84
CA ALA A 155 -1.49 -2.35 -2.15
C ALA A 155 -0.74 -1.36 -3.05
N LEU A 156 0.12 -1.87 -3.92
CA LEU A 156 1.09 -1.17 -4.74
C LEU A 156 2.31 -0.69 -3.94
N PHE A 157 2.14 0.12 -2.88
CA PHE A 157 3.23 0.57 -1.99
C PHE A 157 3.88 -0.58 -1.21
N VAL A 158 3.12 -1.62 -0.92
CA VAL A 158 3.60 -2.93 -0.42
C VAL A 158 3.24 -3.98 -1.47
N PRO A 159 4.19 -4.41 -2.32
CA PRO A 159 3.92 -5.04 -3.59
C PRO A 159 3.57 -6.52 -3.47
N CYS A 160 2.48 -6.88 -2.80
CA CYS A 160 2.02 -8.27 -2.66
C CYS A 160 1.62 -8.92 -4.00
N HIS A 161 1.43 -8.13 -5.07
CA HIS A 161 1.21 -8.65 -6.43
C HIS A 161 2.43 -9.39 -6.99
N ARG A 162 3.67 -9.12 -6.50
CA ARG A 162 4.92 -9.80 -6.92
C ARG A 162 5.05 -11.22 -6.34
N ILE A 163 4.13 -11.61 -5.43
CA ILE A 163 4.16 -12.96 -4.81
C ILE A 163 3.28 -13.92 -5.60
N LEU A 164 3.86 -15.03 -6.02
CA LEU A 164 3.24 -16.06 -6.85
C LEU A 164 3.15 -17.41 -6.11
N ARG A 165 2.40 -18.36 -6.64
CA ARG A 165 2.46 -19.74 -6.20
C ARG A 165 3.74 -20.40 -6.67
N THR A 166 4.11 -21.52 -6.05
CA THR A 166 5.33 -22.29 -6.39
C THR A 166 5.30 -22.86 -7.82
N ASP A 167 4.12 -23.12 -8.35
CA ASP A 167 3.89 -23.55 -9.74
C ASP A 167 3.92 -22.39 -10.76
N GLY A 168 4.21 -21.16 -10.31
CA GLY A 168 4.24 -19.95 -11.14
C GLY A 168 2.87 -19.31 -11.38
N SER A 169 1.77 -19.92 -10.93
CA SER A 169 0.44 -19.31 -11.06
C SER A 169 0.27 -18.10 -10.13
N LEU A 170 -0.63 -17.18 -10.51
CA LEU A 170 -0.76 -15.86 -9.88
C LEU A 170 -1.11 -15.92 -8.38
N GLY A 171 -1.81 -16.96 -7.93
CA GLY A 171 -2.40 -16.97 -6.60
C GLY A 171 -3.50 -15.90 -6.45
N GLY A 172 -4.02 -15.74 -5.22
CA GLY A 172 -5.08 -14.76 -4.97
C GLY A 172 -4.56 -13.32 -5.02
N PHE A 173 -5.46 -12.39 -5.39
CA PHE A 173 -5.26 -10.95 -5.27
C PHE A 173 -6.59 -10.27 -4.95
N ARG A 174 -6.60 -9.36 -3.97
CA ARG A 174 -7.84 -8.72 -3.47
C ARG A 174 -8.60 -7.99 -4.56
N TYR A 175 -7.89 -7.35 -5.47
CA TYR A 175 -8.44 -6.50 -6.53
C TYR A 175 -8.63 -7.24 -7.86
N GLY A 176 -8.60 -8.58 -7.82
CA GLY A 176 -8.78 -9.45 -8.98
C GLY A 176 -7.47 -9.84 -9.67
N LEU A 177 -7.48 -11.03 -10.27
CA LEU A 177 -6.28 -11.57 -10.93
C LEU A 177 -5.88 -10.77 -12.16
N GLY A 178 -6.84 -10.18 -12.87
CA GLY A 178 -6.56 -9.33 -14.05
C GLY A 178 -5.73 -8.09 -13.71
N VAL A 179 -5.98 -7.44 -12.56
CA VAL A 179 -5.16 -6.32 -12.08
C VAL A 179 -3.74 -6.82 -11.77
N LYS A 180 -3.63 -7.93 -11.04
CA LYS A 180 -2.32 -8.51 -10.71
C LYS A 180 -1.51 -8.86 -11.96
N GLU A 181 -2.13 -9.45 -12.95
CA GLU A 181 -1.50 -9.83 -14.20
C GLU A 181 -0.96 -8.60 -14.96
N ARG A 182 -1.77 -7.52 -15.07
CA ARG A 182 -1.35 -6.28 -15.74
C ARG A 182 -0.19 -5.60 -15.01
N LEU A 183 -0.20 -5.58 -13.67
CA LEU A 183 0.92 -5.05 -12.89
C LEU A 183 2.21 -5.83 -13.15
N LEU A 184 2.15 -7.16 -13.11
CA LEU A 184 3.30 -8.01 -13.38
C LEU A 184 3.80 -7.89 -14.83
N ALA A 185 2.90 -7.72 -15.80
CA ALA A 185 3.27 -7.49 -17.19
C ALA A 185 3.94 -6.12 -17.39
N ARG A 186 3.42 -5.06 -16.74
CA ARG A 186 4.01 -3.72 -16.74
C ARG A 186 5.43 -3.73 -16.20
N GLU A 187 5.63 -4.38 -15.05
CA GLU A 187 6.94 -4.46 -14.42
C GLU A 187 7.94 -5.32 -15.22
N ALA A 188 7.47 -6.34 -15.93
CA ALA A 188 8.33 -7.16 -16.79
C ALA A 188 8.74 -6.45 -18.09
N ALA A 189 7.97 -5.50 -18.57
CA ALA A 189 8.26 -4.77 -19.81
C ALA A 189 9.31 -3.65 -19.60
N ALA A 190 9.54 -3.24 -18.35
CA ALA A 190 10.48 -2.17 -18.00
C ALA A 190 11.78 -2.71 -17.34
N ALA A 191 11.90 -4.03 -17.18
CA ALA A 191 13.09 -4.73 -16.67
C ALA A 191 13.97 -5.19 -17.83
#